data_6c00632d8a0186d0ca74293a9ead2c3c
#
_entry.id   6c00632d8a0186d0ca74293a9ead2c3c
#
_cell.length_a   1.000
_cell.length_b   1.000
_cell.length_c   1.000
_cell.angle_alpha   90.00
_cell.angle_beta   90.00
_cell.angle_gamma   90.00
#
_symmetry.space_group_name_H-M   'P 1'
#
loop_
_entity.id
_entity.type
_entity.pdbx_description
1 polymer ?
#
loop_
_entity_poly.entity_id
_entity_poly.type
_entity_poly.pdbx_seq_one_letter_code
_entity_poly.pdbx_strand_id
1 'polypeptide(L)'
;MNIVLIGKIGSGVDEIAKRLTDYFRYETPDSDANELKVFVADPATLRKMQTDKDVKFVSFFISCGTYRRFRRCVDSGMDEEMVLAEIMTEAHRYDSIHVDFTVENEGEDSWASVTEILKRVKDVVDCSHQSSTKLESFQQA
;
A
#
# COMPACT_ATOMS: atom_id res chain seq x y z
N MET A 1 12.81 4.93 2.94
CA MET A 1 11.36 5.10 3.15
C MET A 1 10.65 3.78 2.85
N ASN A 2 9.69 3.42 3.68
CA ASN A 2 8.93 2.19 3.50
C ASN A 2 7.59 2.47 2.81
N ILE A 3 7.12 1.50 2.04
CA ILE A 3 5.79 1.53 1.43
C ILE A 3 4.93 0.53 2.18
N VAL A 4 3.85 0.99 2.76
CA VAL A 4 2.94 0.15 3.54
C VAL A 4 1.62 0.04 2.78
N LEU A 5 1.23 -1.20 2.50
CA LEU A 5 -0.03 -1.50 1.84
C LEU A 5 -0.96 -2.14 2.85
N ILE A 6 -2.22 -1.75 2.81
CA ILE A 6 -3.24 -2.33 3.65
C ILE A 6 -4.50 -2.53 2.82
N GLY A 7 -5.17 -3.65 3.02
CA GLY A 7 -6.38 -3.97 2.27
C GLY A 7 -7.14 -5.12 2.90
N LYS A 8 -8.43 -5.14 2.64
CA LYS A 8 -9.32 -6.20 3.11
C LYS A 8 -9.12 -7.48 2.30
N ILE A 9 -9.64 -8.60 2.78
CA ILE A 9 -9.57 -9.88 2.08
C ILE A 9 -10.11 -9.73 0.64
N GLY A 10 -9.41 -10.30 -0.33
CA GLY A 10 -9.81 -10.24 -1.75
C GLY A 10 -9.53 -8.92 -2.44
N SER A 11 -8.90 -7.95 -1.76
CA SER A 11 -8.55 -6.66 -2.37
C SER A 11 -7.41 -6.77 -3.40
N GLY A 12 -6.62 -7.84 -3.34
CA GLY A 12 -5.44 -8.01 -4.18
C GLY A 12 -4.19 -7.37 -3.62
N VAL A 13 -4.20 -6.98 -2.35
CA VAL A 13 -3.07 -6.28 -1.71
C VAL A 13 -1.78 -7.11 -1.77
N ASP A 14 -1.86 -8.42 -1.59
CA ASP A 14 -0.67 -9.30 -1.62
C ASP A 14 -0.05 -9.37 -3.00
N GLU A 15 -0.86 -9.45 -4.04
CA GLU A 15 -0.38 -9.45 -5.43
C GLU A 15 0.28 -8.12 -5.77
N ILE A 16 -0.33 -7.02 -5.36
CA ILE A 16 0.25 -5.68 -5.57
C ILE A 16 1.60 -5.57 -4.86
N ALA A 17 1.68 -6.03 -3.62
CA ALA A 17 2.93 -6.01 -2.86
C ALA A 17 4.04 -6.80 -3.56
N LYS A 18 3.71 -7.97 -4.09
CA LYS A 18 4.65 -8.80 -4.82
C LYS A 18 5.15 -8.10 -6.08
N ARG A 19 4.24 -7.51 -6.86
CA ARG A 19 4.61 -6.81 -8.09
C ARG A 19 5.47 -5.59 -7.83
N LEU A 20 5.16 -4.84 -6.78
CA LEU A 20 5.98 -3.70 -6.37
C LEU A 20 7.38 -4.14 -5.92
N THR A 21 7.47 -5.20 -5.12
CA THR A 21 8.74 -5.74 -4.65
C THR A 21 9.61 -6.19 -5.84
N ASP A 22 9.01 -6.90 -6.80
CA ASP A 22 9.72 -7.36 -7.98
C ASP A 22 10.18 -6.18 -8.85
N TYR A 23 9.34 -5.16 -8.99
CA TYR A 23 9.69 -3.94 -9.73
C TYR A 23 10.91 -3.25 -9.14
N PHE A 24 10.93 -3.04 -7.83
CA PHE A 24 12.05 -2.36 -7.19
C PHE A 24 13.35 -3.16 -7.25
N ARG A 25 13.27 -4.48 -7.16
CA ARG A 25 14.44 -5.35 -7.32
C ARG A 25 15.02 -5.26 -8.73
N TYR A 26 14.15 -5.18 -9.73
CA TYR A 26 14.56 -5.10 -11.14
C TYR A 26 15.20 -3.75 -11.46
N GLU A 27 14.57 -2.65 -11.01
CA GLU A 27 15.02 -1.30 -11.36
C GLU A 27 16.24 -0.83 -10.57
N THR A 28 16.48 -1.39 -9.37
CA THR A 28 17.58 -0.96 -8.50
C THR A 28 18.35 -2.14 -7.92
N PRO A 29 18.99 -2.98 -8.78
CA PRO A 29 19.63 -4.21 -8.31
C PRO A 29 20.87 -3.97 -7.42
N ASP A 30 21.58 -2.88 -7.61
CA ASP A 30 22.85 -2.60 -6.93
C ASP A 30 22.80 -1.39 -6.00
N SER A 31 21.67 -0.69 -5.99
CA SER A 31 21.58 0.50 -5.17
C SER A 31 21.03 0.15 -3.80
N ASP A 32 20.92 1.14 -2.99
CA ASP A 32 20.28 1.17 -1.69
C ASP A 32 18.84 0.65 -1.74
N ALA A 33 18.65 -0.51 -2.38
CA ALA A 33 17.37 -1.23 -2.46
C ALA A 33 16.83 -1.51 -1.06
N ASN A 34 17.66 -1.36 -0.05
CA ASN A 34 17.26 -1.42 1.35
C ASN A 34 16.45 -0.19 1.79
N GLU A 35 16.44 0.90 0.99
CA GLU A 35 15.70 2.10 1.35
C GLU A 35 14.20 2.03 1.02
N LEU A 36 13.82 1.26 0.01
CA LEU A 36 12.41 1.10 -0.38
C LEU A 36 11.97 -0.34 -0.13
N LYS A 37 11.27 -0.53 0.97
CA LYS A 37 10.70 -1.83 1.32
C LYS A 37 9.18 -1.75 1.27
N VAL A 38 8.56 -2.82 0.78
CA VAL A 38 7.11 -2.94 0.67
C VAL A 38 6.61 -3.90 1.74
N PHE A 39 5.65 -3.46 2.53
CA PHE A 39 5.04 -4.26 3.58
C PHE A 39 3.53 -4.29 3.41
N VAL A 40 2.93 -5.44 3.67
CA VAL A 40 1.49 -5.55 3.85
C VAL A 40 1.22 -5.55 5.35
N ALA A 41 0.41 -4.61 5.81
CA ALA A 41 0.11 -4.45 7.22
C ALA A 41 -1.38 -4.67 7.50
N ASP A 42 -1.69 -5.08 8.72
CA ASP A 42 -3.04 -5.04 9.25
C ASP A 42 -3.29 -3.69 9.96
N PRO A 43 -4.53 -3.37 10.33
CA PRO A 43 -4.82 -2.09 11.00
C PRO A 43 -4.02 -1.86 12.28
N ALA A 44 -3.80 -2.91 13.09
CA ALA A 44 -3.05 -2.78 14.33
C ALA A 44 -1.58 -2.46 14.08
N THR A 45 -0.97 -3.12 13.10
CA THR A 45 0.43 -2.87 12.71
C THR A 45 0.60 -1.47 12.16
N LEU A 46 -0.32 -1.02 11.30
CA LEU A 46 -0.30 0.34 10.75
C LEU A 46 -0.35 1.39 11.88
N ARG A 47 -1.22 1.21 12.86
CA ARG A 47 -1.32 2.12 14.00
C ARG A 47 -0.02 2.19 14.80
N LYS A 48 0.63 1.03 15.01
CA LYS A 48 1.94 0.99 15.70
C LYS A 48 3.00 1.75 14.92
N MET A 49 3.05 1.57 13.60
CA MET A 49 4.00 2.28 12.75
C MET A 49 3.76 3.78 12.79
N GLN A 50 2.52 4.21 12.84
CA GLN A 50 2.16 5.62 12.90
C GLN A 50 2.55 6.29 14.23
N THR A 51 2.67 5.52 15.29
CA THR A 51 3.11 6.05 16.60
C THR A 51 4.63 6.10 16.73
N ASP A 52 5.37 5.43 15.87
CA ASP A 52 6.83 5.41 15.89
C ASP A 52 7.38 6.53 14.99
N LYS A 53 7.91 7.57 15.61
CA LYS A 53 8.44 8.74 14.91
C LYS A 53 9.69 8.46 14.07
N ASP A 54 10.39 7.37 14.38
CA ASP A 54 11.62 7.01 13.66
C ASP A 54 11.35 6.23 12.37
N VAL A 55 10.12 5.75 12.18
CA VAL A 55 9.73 5.01 11.00
C VAL A 55 9.11 5.97 9.99
N LYS A 56 9.75 6.09 8.82
CA LYS A 56 9.21 6.88 7.71
C LYS A 56 8.59 5.94 6.69
N PHE A 57 7.34 6.18 6.35
CA PHE A 57 6.62 5.35 5.38
C PHE A 57 5.53 6.15 4.69
N VAL A 58 5.11 5.66 3.54
CA VAL A 58 3.90 6.11 2.85
C VAL A 58 2.92 4.96 2.85
N SER A 59 1.67 5.22 3.20
CA SER A 59 0.64 4.19 3.34
C SER A 59 -0.42 4.30 2.26
N PHE A 60 -0.83 3.14 1.76
CA PHE A 60 -1.85 3.00 0.73
C PHE A 60 -2.91 2.00 1.17
N PHE A 61 -4.16 2.40 1.13
CA PHE A 61 -5.28 1.48 1.28
C PHE A 61 -5.70 1.00 -0.10
N ILE A 62 -5.70 -0.32 -0.29
CA ILE A 62 -6.12 -0.95 -1.54
C ILE A 62 -7.61 -1.23 -1.44
N SER A 63 -8.39 -0.46 -2.19
CA SER A 63 -9.85 -0.50 -2.19
C SER A 63 -10.36 -1.41 -3.29
N CYS A 64 -11.37 -2.20 -2.96
CA CYS A 64 -12.05 -3.05 -3.93
C CYS A 64 -13.47 -3.31 -3.46
N GLY A 65 -14.42 -3.32 -4.37
CA GLY A 65 -15.83 -3.57 -4.05
C GLY A 65 -16.05 -4.94 -3.42
N THR A 66 -17.00 -5.03 -2.52
CA THR A 66 -17.28 -6.25 -1.74
C THR A 66 -17.56 -7.46 -2.62
N TYR A 67 -18.37 -7.30 -3.66
CA TYR A 67 -18.70 -8.40 -4.56
C TYR A 67 -17.47 -8.91 -5.30
N ARG A 68 -16.62 -8.00 -5.79
CA ARG A 68 -15.39 -8.39 -6.50
C ARG A 68 -14.42 -9.10 -5.57
N ARG A 69 -14.28 -8.63 -4.34
CA ARG A 69 -13.44 -9.28 -3.32
C ARG A 69 -13.94 -10.70 -3.04
N PHE A 70 -15.25 -10.85 -2.88
CA PHE A 70 -15.87 -12.15 -2.69
C PHE A 70 -15.58 -13.09 -3.87
N ARG A 71 -15.81 -12.62 -5.09
CA ARG A 71 -15.57 -13.42 -6.30
C ARG A 71 -14.11 -13.84 -6.44
N ARG A 72 -13.17 -12.95 -6.17
CA ARG A 72 -11.75 -13.27 -6.23
C ARG A 72 -11.38 -14.40 -5.26
N CYS A 73 -11.89 -14.34 -4.05
CA CYS A 73 -11.63 -15.36 -3.04
C CYS A 73 -12.21 -16.72 -3.44
N VAL A 74 -13.46 -16.74 -3.89
CA VAL A 74 -14.13 -17.97 -4.31
C VAL A 74 -13.46 -18.56 -5.55
N ASP A 75 -13.10 -17.74 -6.53
CA ASP A 75 -12.43 -18.17 -7.75
C ASP A 75 -11.03 -18.72 -7.45
N SER A 76 -10.40 -18.30 -6.36
CA SER A 76 -9.11 -18.85 -5.91
C SER A 76 -9.24 -20.16 -5.14
N GLY A 77 -10.45 -20.65 -4.91
CA GLY A 77 -10.70 -21.94 -4.26
C GLY A 77 -11.14 -21.85 -2.81
N MET A 78 -11.38 -20.65 -2.28
CA MET A 78 -11.86 -20.52 -0.91
C MET A 78 -13.36 -20.85 -0.81
N ASP A 79 -13.77 -21.37 0.34
CA ASP A 79 -15.16 -21.69 0.62
C ASP A 79 -16.00 -20.43 0.74
N GLU A 80 -17.18 -20.41 0.09
CA GLU A 80 -18.06 -19.23 0.06
C GLU A 80 -18.49 -18.77 1.45
N GLU A 81 -18.87 -19.69 2.32
CA GLU A 81 -19.33 -19.35 3.67
C GLU A 81 -18.21 -18.74 4.50
N MET A 82 -17.00 -19.28 4.39
CA MET A 82 -15.83 -18.74 5.07
C MET A 82 -15.50 -17.34 4.59
N VAL A 83 -15.56 -17.10 3.28
CA VAL A 83 -15.28 -15.77 2.70
C VAL A 83 -16.32 -14.76 3.19
N LEU A 84 -17.60 -15.11 3.17
CA LEU A 84 -18.65 -14.23 3.67
C LEU A 84 -18.44 -13.89 5.15
N ALA A 85 -18.10 -14.90 5.97
CA ALA A 85 -17.83 -14.68 7.39
C ALA A 85 -16.66 -13.73 7.61
N GLU A 86 -15.58 -13.87 6.83
CA GLU A 86 -14.41 -12.99 6.90
C GLU A 86 -14.76 -11.56 6.50
N ILE A 87 -15.51 -11.39 5.41
CA ILE A 87 -15.96 -10.07 4.95
C ILE A 87 -16.76 -9.36 6.03
N MET A 88 -17.69 -10.08 6.66
CA MET A 88 -18.52 -9.53 7.73
C MET A 88 -17.71 -9.20 8.99
N THR A 89 -16.73 -10.04 9.33
CA THR A 89 -15.86 -9.83 10.49
C THR A 89 -14.94 -8.61 10.28
N GLU A 90 -14.46 -8.41 9.05
CA GLU A 90 -13.60 -7.28 8.71
C GLU A 90 -14.33 -5.95 8.60
N ALA A 91 -15.65 -5.95 8.45
CA ALA A 91 -16.41 -4.77 8.03
C ALA A 91 -16.08 -3.50 8.83
N HIS A 92 -15.83 -3.63 10.11
CA HIS A 92 -15.53 -2.49 10.99
C HIS A 92 -14.07 -2.37 11.40
N ARG A 93 -13.25 -3.35 11.07
CA ARG A 93 -11.83 -3.37 11.48
C ARG A 93 -11.01 -2.25 10.84
N TYR A 94 -11.42 -1.81 9.67
CA TYR A 94 -10.71 -0.81 8.86
C TYR A 94 -11.31 0.60 8.96
N ASP A 95 -12.39 0.79 9.71
CA ASP A 95 -13.16 2.04 9.73
C ASP A 95 -12.38 3.23 10.28
N SER A 96 -11.41 3.01 11.15
CA SER A 96 -10.68 4.09 11.83
C SER A 96 -9.22 4.20 11.39
N ILE A 97 -8.83 3.58 10.29
CA ILE A 97 -7.47 3.70 9.79
C ILE A 97 -7.27 5.02 9.04
N HIS A 98 -6.08 5.57 9.16
CA HIS A 98 -5.65 6.74 8.39
C HIS A 98 -4.53 6.32 7.45
N VAL A 99 -4.71 6.60 6.17
CA VAL A 99 -3.71 6.29 5.14
C VAL A 99 -3.41 7.55 4.35
N ASP A 100 -2.23 7.56 3.71
CA ASP A 100 -1.85 8.69 2.87
C ASP A 100 -2.64 8.70 1.56
N PHE A 101 -2.87 7.54 0.98
CA PHE A 101 -3.58 7.41 -0.30
C PHE A 101 -4.48 6.19 -0.30
N THR A 102 -5.55 6.28 -1.09
CA THR A 102 -6.41 5.13 -1.40
C THR A 102 -6.29 4.84 -2.88
N VAL A 103 -6.04 3.57 -3.22
CA VAL A 103 -5.90 3.12 -4.60
C VAL A 103 -6.94 2.05 -4.88
N GLU A 104 -7.73 2.24 -5.92
CA GLU A 104 -8.76 1.28 -6.32
C GLU A 104 -8.13 0.13 -7.10
N ASN A 105 -8.53 -1.11 -6.79
CA ASN A 105 -8.08 -2.31 -7.48
C ASN A 105 -9.28 -3.12 -7.99
N GLU A 106 -10.04 -2.51 -8.88
CA GLU A 106 -11.27 -3.09 -9.45
C GLU A 106 -11.01 -3.86 -10.76
N GLY A 107 -9.81 -3.77 -11.33
CA GLY A 107 -9.48 -4.40 -12.60
C GLY A 107 -9.28 -5.91 -12.51
N GLU A 108 -9.18 -6.56 -13.68
CA GLU A 108 -8.88 -7.99 -13.76
C GLU A 108 -7.45 -8.31 -13.31
N ASP A 109 -6.53 -7.38 -13.54
CA ASP A 109 -5.16 -7.48 -13.05
C ASP A 109 -4.83 -6.26 -12.19
N SER A 110 -3.72 -6.33 -11.48
CA SER A 110 -3.32 -5.27 -10.54
C SER A 110 -2.36 -4.23 -11.13
N TRP A 111 -2.08 -4.27 -12.43
CA TRP A 111 -1.08 -3.38 -13.03
C TRP A 111 -1.46 -1.90 -12.96
N ALA A 112 -2.74 -1.57 -13.16
CA ALA A 112 -3.20 -0.18 -13.04
C ALA A 112 -2.99 0.35 -11.63
N SER A 113 -3.26 -0.48 -10.63
CA SER A 113 -3.03 -0.13 -9.21
C SER A 113 -1.56 0.04 -8.89
N VAL A 114 -0.71 -0.86 -9.40
CA VAL A 114 0.75 -0.77 -9.24
C VAL A 114 1.28 0.53 -9.84
N THR A 115 0.84 0.88 -11.04
CA THR A 115 1.23 2.11 -11.73
C THR A 115 0.85 3.35 -10.92
N GLU A 116 -0.36 3.37 -10.38
CA GLU A 116 -0.84 4.48 -9.55
C GLU A 116 0.02 4.63 -8.29
N ILE A 117 0.35 3.53 -7.63
CA ILE A 117 1.19 3.54 -6.43
C ILE A 117 2.58 4.07 -6.76
N LEU A 118 3.19 3.60 -7.85
CA LEU A 118 4.52 4.06 -8.27
C LEU A 118 4.52 5.56 -8.55
N LYS A 119 3.48 6.05 -9.19
CA LYS A 119 3.33 7.48 -9.45
C LYS A 119 3.26 8.28 -8.15
N ARG A 120 2.46 7.82 -7.17
CA ARG A 120 2.33 8.50 -5.89
C ARG A 120 3.62 8.46 -5.08
N VAL A 121 4.33 7.35 -5.09
CA VAL A 121 5.63 7.22 -4.41
C VAL A 121 6.63 8.21 -5.00
N LYS A 122 6.68 8.31 -6.33
CA LYS A 122 7.55 9.26 -7.01
C LYS A 122 7.22 10.70 -6.61
N ASP A 123 5.95 11.06 -6.57
CA ASP A 123 5.51 12.41 -6.17
C ASP A 123 5.92 12.71 -4.72
N VAL A 124 5.79 11.76 -3.82
CA VAL A 124 6.19 11.93 -2.41
C VAL A 124 7.70 12.14 -2.29
N VAL A 125 8.50 11.35 -3.01
CA VAL A 125 9.96 11.47 -3.00
C VAL A 125 10.38 12.83 -3.59
N ASP A 126 9.80 13.23 -4.71
CA ASP A 126 10.10 14.50 -5.36
C ASP A 126 9.73 15.69 -4.45
N CYS A 127 8.59 15.64 -3.79
CA CYS A 127 8.16 16.68 -2.85
C CYS A 127 9.12 16.79 -1.65
N SER A 128 9.59 15.67 -1.12
CA SER A 128 10.56 15.66 -0.03
C SER A 128 11.86 16.33 -0.44
N HIS A 129 12.37 16.07 -1.66
CA HIS A 129 13.56 16.72 -2.19
C HIS A 129 13.33 18.21 -2.41
N GLN A 130 12.22 18.62 -2.98
CA GLN A 130 11.90 20.03 -3.20
C GLN A 130 11.77 20.79 -1.88
N SER A 131 11.13 20.19 -0.87
CA SER A 131 11.00 20.81 0.44
C SER A 131 12.35 21.02 1.10
N SER A 132 13.24 20.04 1.01
CA SER A 132 14.61 20.16 1.54
C SER A 132 15.37 21.25 0.83
N THR A 133 15.29 21.33 -0.51
CA THR A 133 15.94 22.36 -1.31
C THR A 133 15.44 23.75 -0.97
N LYS A 134 14.13 23.91 -0.80
CA LYS A 134 13.54 25.19 -0.42
C LYS A 134 13.99 25.65 0.96
N LEU A 135 14.08 24.74 1.91
CA LEU A 135 14.57 25.03 3.25
C LEU A 135 16.04 25.47 3.25
N GLU A 136 16.86 24.82 2.46
CA GLU A 136 18.26 25.21 2.28
C GLU A 136 18.38 26.58 1.65
N SER A 137 17.55 26.90 0.66
CA SER A 137 17.52 28.23 0.03
C SER A 137 17.14 29.31 1.04
N PHE A 138 16.20 29.05 1.93
CA PHE A 138 15.80 29.99 2.99
C PHE A 138 16.90 30.21 4.01
N GLN A 139 17.67 29.18 4.33
CA GLN A 139 18.77 29.33 5.27
C GLN A 139 19.98 30.06 4.71
N GLN A 140 20.14 30.10 3.40
CA GLN A 140 21.22 30.80 2.73
C GLN A 140 20.90 32.28 2.42
N ALA A 141 19.64 32.64 2.53
CA ALA A 141 19.21 34.01 2.33
C ALA A 141 19.20 34.80 3.64
#